data_0aa5e426643ce8278c0cb67a5af51d2b
#
_entry.id   0aa5e426643ce8278c0cb67a5af51d2b
#
_cell.length_a   1.000
_cell.length_b   1.000
_cell.length_c   1.000
_cell.angle_alpha   90.00
_cell.angle_beta   90.00
_cell.angle_gamma   90.00
#
_symmetry.space_group_name_H-M   'P 1'
#
loop_
_entity.id
_entity.type
_entity.pdbx_description
1 polymer ?
#
loop_
_entity_poly.entity_id
_entity_poly.type
_entity_poly.pdbx_seq_one_letter_code
_entity_poly.pdbx_strand_id
1 'polypeptide(L)'
;MHEAVCEIHFALPVPLTIEQIKPMGEIWKAAYPKQQIVEERNIEVKVNLGQASVDQSSSGHRLIARSEDNRKIAQLSSQFLAVNQLKPYPGWAKSFRADIHARLKDVVDMIHADRIRLINLQYIDRLDLPQRPVVWSDWLSFPLPVPKSIPNTGGMFKSHFQQHLESDIVVAITVVTLPQESDKVTSLIFNTIVVWNGSAAIDDCPKLLERVHDPHPGIFDELLTPKTQELLCGYESV
;
A
#
# COMPACT_ATOMS: atom_id res chain seq x y z
N MET A 1 -10.97 -5.87 2.96
CA MET A 1 -9.84 -5.10 2.36
C MET A 1 -10.37 -3.94 1.52
N HIS A 2 -9.73 -2.76 1.62
CA HIS A 2 -10.12 -1.55 0.89
C HIS A 2 -9.24 -1.33 -0.34
N GLU A 3 -7.93 -1.54 -0.18
CA GLU A 3 -6.94 -1.42 -1.25
C GLU A 3 -5.74 -2.31 -0.98
N ALA A 4 -5.17 -2.90 -2.03
CA ALA A 4 -3.87 -3.55 -2.03
C ALA A 4 -2.96 -2.82 -3.02
N VAL A 5 -1.72 -2.57 -2.63
CA VAL A 5 -0.70 -1.86 -3.43
C VAL A 5 0.59 -2.66 -3.43
N CYS A 6 1.15 -2.90 -4.60
CA CYS A 6 2.48 -3.47 -4.74
C CYS A 6 3.36 -2.49 -5.52
N GLU A 7 4.49 -2.11 -4.94
CA GLU A 7 5.51 -1.31 -5.62
C GLU A 7 6.78 -2.13 -5.78
N ILE A 8 7.35 -2.11 -6.98
CA ILE A 8 8.61 -2.76 -7.33
C ILE A 8 9.56 -1.70 -7.86
N HIS A 9 10.63 -1.44 -7.12
CA HIS A 9 11.65 -0.45 -7.48
C HIS A 9 12.80 -1.13 -8.22
N PHE A 10 13.11 -0.62 -9.40
CA PHE A 10 14.22 -1.11 -10.21
C PHE A 10 15.55 -0.48 -9.79
N ALA A 11 16.63 -1.23 -9.93
CA ALA A 11 17.99 -0.75 -9.73
C ALA A 11 18.54 -0.17 -11.05
N LEU A 12 17.92 0.91 -11.54
CA LEU A 12 18.33 1.56 -12.78
C LEU A 12 19.53 2.48 -12.55
N PRO A 13 20.51 2.51 -13.45
CA PRO A 13 21.65 3.45 -13.38
C PRO A 13 21.20 4.90 -13.59
N VAL A 14 20.14 5.12 -14.36
CA VAL A 14 19.53 6.42 -14.63
C VAL A 14 18.00 6.26 -14.58
N PRO A 15 17.27 7.21 -13.97
CA PRO A 15 15.81 7.21 -13.99
C PRO A 15 15.25 7.21 -15.41
N LEU A 16 14.09 6.55 -15.62
CA LEU A 16 13.42 6.54 -16.90
C LEU A 16 12.97 7.95 -17.30
N THR A 17 13.14 8.28 -18.57
CA THR A 17 12.62 9.52 -19.16
C THR A 17 11.14 9.36 -19.54
N ILE A 18 10.48 10.47 -19.84
CA ILE A 18 9.08 10.45 -20.31
C ILE A 18 8.94 9.69 -21.64
N GLU A 19 9.93 9.78 -22.52
CA GLU A 19 9.96 9.08 -23.81
C GLU A 19 10.05 7.56 -23.63
N GLN A 20 10.67 7.10 -22.54
CA GLN A 20 10.73 5.68 -22.18
C GLN A 20 9.45 5.21 -21.47
N ILE A 21 8.79 6.07 -20.68
CA ILE A 21 7.55 5.73 -19.97
C ILE A 21 6.33 5.73 -20.88
N LYS A 22 6.23 6.70 -21.79
CA LYS A 22 5.06 6.93 -22.64
C LYS A 22 4.62 5.72 -23.48
N PRO A 23 5.51 4.91 -24.09
CA PRO A 23 5.11 3.72 -24.86
C PRO A 23 4.37 2.67 -24.04
N MET A 24 4.59 2.59 -22.72
CA MET A 24 3.88 1.66 -21.83
C MET A 24 2.37 1.91 -21.86
N GLY A 25 1.94 3.14 -22.11
CA GLY A 25 0.51 3.47 -22.25
C GLY A 25 -0.17 2.66 -23.35
N GLU A 26 0.45 2.50 -24.50
CA GLU A 26 -0.12 1.71 -25.60
C GLU A 26 -0.12 0.19 -25.26
N ILE A 27 0.93 -0.30 -24.58
CA ILE A 27 1.01 -1.70 -24.13
C ILE A 27 -0.13 -2.01 -23.15
N TRP A 28 -0.41 -1.09 -22.22
CA TRP A 28 -1.43 -1.29 -21.19
C TRP A 28 -2.85 -0.94 -21.61
N LYS A 29 -3.05 -0.32 -22.78
CA LYS A 29 -4.32 0.27 -23.22
C LYS A 29 -5.51 -0.68 -23.18
N ALA A 30 -5.31 -1.95 -23.55
CA ALA A 30 -6.39 -2.94 -23.55
C ALA A 30 -6.91 -3.26 -22.13
N ALA A 31 -6.02 -3.35 -21.15
CA ALA A 31 -6.39 -3.66 -19.76
C ALA A 31 -6.68 -2.40 -18.93
N TYR A 32 -6.06 -1.28 -19.30
CA TYR A 32 -6.10 -0.01 -18.57
C TYR A 32 -6.35 1.15 -19.54
N PRO A 33 -7.58 1.33 -20.05
CA PRO A 33 -7.89 2.30 -21.10
C PRO A 33 -7.84 3.76 -20.64
N LYS A 34 -8.03 4.03 -19.32
CA LYS A 34 -8.05 5.39 -18.77
C LYS A 34 -6.65 5.76 -18.30
N GLN A 35 -5.97 6.62 -19.08
CA GLN A 35 -4.56 6.90 -18.86
C GLN A 35 -4.27 8.39 -18.74
N GLN A 36 -3.29 8.71 -17.91
CA GLN A 36 -2.73 10.06 -17.82
C GLN A 36 -1.25 10.00 -17.49
N ILE A 37 -0.48 10.97 -17.97
CA ILE A 37 0.89 11.19 -17.54
C ILE A 37 0.90 12.43 -16.66
N VAL A 38 1.49 12.31 -15.47
CA VAL A 38 1.65 13.40 -14.52
C VAL A 38 3.13 13.69 -14.29
N GLU A 39 3.46 14.95 -14.08
CA GLU A 39 4.79 15.35 -13.61
C GLU A 39 4.89 15.14 -12.11
N GLU A 40 5.92 14.44 -11.67
CA GLU A 40 6.26 14.29 -10.25
C GLU A 40 7.14 15.45 -9.81
N ARG A 41 6.80 16.08 -8.68
CA ARG A 41 7.54 17.21 -8.14
C ARG A 41 7.96 16.91 -6.71
N ASN A 42 9.23 17.09 -6.43
CA ASN A 42 9.73 17.13 -5.06
C ASN A 42 9.52 18.53 -4.51
N ILE A 43 8.92 18.60 -3.32
CA ILE A 43 8.76 19.84 -2.57
C ILE A 43 9.64 19.71 -1.32
N GLU A 44 10.70 20.51 -1.28
CA GLU A 44 11.55 20.61 -0.11
C GLU A 44 11.22 21.88 0.67
N VAL A 45 10.77 21.71 1.93
CA VAL A 45 10.51 22.83 2.83
C VAL A 45 11.69 22.97 3.77
N LYS A 46 12.45 24.04 3.61
CA LYS A 46 13.56 24.40 4.51
C LYS A 46 13.08 25.46 5.49
N VAL A 47 13.17 25.16 6.79
CA VAL A 47 12.86 26.12 7.84
C VAL A 47 14.15 26.48 8.57
N ASN A 48 14.63 27.73 8.39
CA ASN A 48 15.78 28.28 9.08
C ASN A 48 15.37 29.55 9.83
N LEU A 49 15.57 29.58 11.17
CA LEU A 49 15.45 30.77 12.05
C LEU A 49 14.21 31.64 11.76
N GLY A 50 13.05 31.00 11.55
CA GLY A 50 11.78 31.71 11.32
C GLY A 50 11.49 32.11 9.87
N GLN A 51 12.37 31.75 8.94
CA GLN A 51 12.09 31.86 7.51
C GLN A 51 11.85 30.46 6.91
N ALA A 52 10.74 30.32 6.21
CA ALA A 52 10.43 29.12 5.45
C ALA A 52 10.68 29.38 3.96
N SER A 53 11.51 28.56 3.32
CA SER A 53 11.63 28.51 1.86
C SER A 53 11.08 27.21 1.34
N VAL A 54 10.42 27.26 0.20
CA VAL A 54 9.86 26.08 -0.50
C VAL A 54 10.56 25.96 -1.83
N ASP A 55 11.39 24.92 -1.97
CA ASP A 55 12.03 24.58 -3.23
C ASP A 55 11.19 23.49 -3.94
N GLN A 56 10.84 23.71 -5.19
CA GLN A 56 10.18 22.73 -6.04
C GLN A 56 11.12 22.31 -7.15
N SER A 57 11.32 21.00 -7.30
CA SER A 57 12.06 20.43 -8.42
C SER A 57 11.25 19.33 -9.10
N SER A 58 11.31 19.22 -10.42
CA SER A 58 10.76 18.06 -11.13
C SER A 58 11.59 16.84 -10.77
N SER A 59 10.92 15.77 -10.30
CA SER A 59 11.57 14.50 -9.96
C SER A 59 11.37 13.44 -11.04
N GLY A 60 10.54 13.71 -12.05
CA GLY A 60 10.28 12.80 -13.13
C GLY A 60 8.84 12.85 -13.65
N HIS A 61 8.45 11.78 -14.30
CA HIS A 61 7.09 11.60 -14.83
C HIS A 61 6.55 10.26 -14.37
N ARG A 62 5.22 10.18 -14.28
CA ARG A 62 4.50 8.94 -13.96
C ARG A 62 3.34 8.75 -14.93
N LEU A 63 3.31 7.59 -15.58
CA LEU A 63 2.11 7.09 -16.25
C LEU A 63 1.20 6.49 -15.18
N ILE A 64 -0.06 6.92 -15.14
CA ILE A 64 -1.11 6.34 -14.32
C ILE A 64 -2.16 5.78 -15.26
N ALA A 65 -2.38 4.48 -15.22
CA ALA A 65 -3.30 3.76 -16.07
C ALA A 65 -4.35 3.04 -15.21
N ARG A 66 -5.65 3.21 -15.51
CA ARG A 66 -6.77 2.66 -14.75
C ARG A 66 -7.60 1.73 -15.63
N SER A 67 -8.09 0.64 -15.03
CA SER A 67 -9.08 -0.23 -15.67
C SER A 67 -10.38 0.53 -15.93
N GLU A 68 -11.26 -0.02 -16.78
CA GLU A 68 -12.54 0.62 -17.13
C GLU A 68 -13.40 0.89 -15.90
N ASP A 69 -13.44 -0.04 -14.96
CA ASP A 69 -14.18 0.05 -13.70
C ASP A 69 -13.44 0.82 -12.58
N ASN A 70 -12.24 1.36 -12.85
CA ASN A 70 -11.32 2.05 -11.93
C ASN A 70 -10.88 1.21 -10.72
N ARG A 71 -11.03 -0.12 -10.74
CA ARG A 71 -10.65 -0.99 -9.62
C ARG A 71 -9.20 -1.43 -9.65
N LYS A 72 -8.58 -1.36 -10.83
CA LYS A 72 -7.17 -1.66 -11.01
C LYS A 72 -6.43 -0.41 -11.49
N ILE A 73 -5.25 -0.19 -10.92
CA ILE A 73 -4.39 0.91 -11.31
C ILE A 73 -2.99 0.35 -11.53
N ALA A 74 -2.41 0.59 -12.69
CA ALA A 74 -1.00 0.35 -12.96
C ALA A 74 -0.29 1.70 -13.13
N GLN A 75 0.87 1.85 -12.53
CA GLN A 75 1.64 3.08 -12.58
C GLN A 75 3.09 2.76 -12.90
N LEU A 76 3.65 3.45 -13.87
CA LEU A 76 5.08 3.41 -14.15
C LEU A 76 5.67 4.79 -13.90
N SER A 77 6.52 4.88 -12.90
CA SER A 77 7.32 6.06 -12.57
C SER A 77 8.72 5.94 -13.18
N SER A 78 9.51 6.96 -12.99
CA SER A 78 10.92 6.98 -13.42
C SER A 78 11.79 5.89 -12.79
N GLN A 79 11.37 5.25 -11.70
CA GLN A 79 12.17 4.26 -10.96
C GLN A 79 11.39 3.03 -10.48
N PHE A 80 10.07 3.03 -10.53
CA PHE A 80 9.27 1.94 -9.99
C PHE A 80 8.00 1.66 -10.80
N LEU A 81 7.55 0.44 -10.72
CA LEU A 81 6.22 -0.03 -11.08
C LEU A 81 5.36 -0.10 -9.82
N ALA A 82 4.14 0.46 -9.85
CA ALA A 82 3.13 0.20 -8.84
C ALA A 82 1.88 -0.41 -9.47
N VAL A 83 1.32 -1.41 -8.79
CA VAL A 83 0.05 -2.05 -9.17
C VAL A 83 -0.88 -1.98 -7.95
N ASN A 84 -2.09 -1.43 -8.17
CA ASN A 84 -3.08 -1.31 -7.12
C ASN A 84 -4.33 -2.10 -7.49
N GLN A 85 -4.93 -2.72 -6.48
CA GLN A 85 -6.25 -3.35 -6.57
C GLN A 85 -7.16 -2.75 -5.51
N LEU A 86 -8.22 -2.06 -5.95
CA LEU A 86 -9.26 -1.50 -5.08
C LEU A 86 -10.36 -2.53 -4.80
N LYS A 87 -11.18 -2.27 -3.78
CA LYS A 87 -12.33 -3.12 -3.44
C LYS A 87 -13.36 -3.23 -4.58
N PRO A 88 -14.06 -4.39 -4.71
CA PRO A 88 -13.86 -5.60 -3.95
C PRO A 88 -12.54 -6.27 -4.33
N TYR A 89 -11.77 -6.68 -3.31
CA TYR A 89 -10.49 -7.34 -3.52
C TYR A 89 -10.71 -8.85 -3.72
N PRO A 90 -10.37 -9.38 -4.90
CA PRO A 90 -10.64 -10.79 -5.23
C PRO A 90 -9.66 -11.78 -4.58
N GLY A 91 -8.62 -11.27 -3.92
CA GLY A 91 -7.58 -12.06 -3.26
C GLY A 91 -6.27 -12.12 -4.04
N TRP A 92 -5.19 -12.43 -3.30
CA TRP A 92 -3.83 -12.53 -3.82
C TRP A 92 -3.72 -13.50 -4.99
N ALA A 93 -4.05 -14.76 -4.72
CA ALA A 93 -3.89 -15.84 -5.70
C ALA A 93 -4.85 -15.75 -6.91
N LYS A 94 -6.04 -15.16 -6.72
CA LYS A 94 -7.07 -15.13 -7.77
C LYS A 94 -6.82 -14.06 -8.84
N SER A 95 -6.23 -12.92 -8.47
CA SER A 95 -6.14 -11.77 -9.39
C SER A 95 -4.90 -10.92 -9.18
N PHE A 96 -4.63 -10.46 -7.96
CA PHE A 96 -3.66 -9.39 -7.72
C PHE A 96 -2.23 -9.82 -8.09
N ARG A 97 -1.80 -11.00 -7.65
CA ARG A 97 -0.48 -11.56 -8.00
C ARG A 97 -0.29 -11.67 -9.52
N ALA A 98 -1.29 -12.20 -10.22
CA ALA A 98 -1.21 -12.37 -11.67
C ALA A 98 -1.10 -11.02 -12.40
N ASP A 99 -1.80 -9.99 -11.91
CA ASP A 99 -1.73 -8.65 -12.48
C ASP A 99 -0.36 -7.99 -12.24
N ILE A 100 0.20 -8.14 -11.04
CA ILE A 100 1.57 -7.69 -10.74
C ILE A 100 2.57 -8.34 -11.71
N HIS A 101 2.53 -9.66 -11.87
CA HIS A 101 3.45 -10.39 -12.76
C HIS A 101 3.31 -9.94 -14.22
N ALA A 102 2.07 -9.73 -14.70
CA ALA A 102 1.83 -9.28 -16.06
C ALA A 102 2.41 -7.87 -16.28
N ARG A 103 2.15 -6.93 -15.36
CA ARG A 103 2.68 -5.56 -15.48
C ARG A 103 4.20 -5.53 -15.31
N LEU A 104 4.76 -6.34 -14.41
CA LEU A 104 6.21 -6.47 -14.25
C LEU A 104 6.86 -6.96 -15.55
N LYS A 105 6.29 -8.01 -16.16
CA LYS A 105 6.79 -8.54 -17.44
C LYS A 105 6.77 -7.46 -18.53
N ASP A 106 5.64 -6.73 -18.69
CA ASP A 106 5.52 -5.67 -19.69
C ASP A 106 6.63 -4.61 -19.52
N VAL A 107 6.88 -4.20 -18.25
CA VAL A 107 7.91 -3.18 -17.95
C VAL A 107 9.29 -3.73 -18.21
N VAL A 108 9.62 -4.94 -17.73
CA VAL A 108 10.95 -5.55 -17.92
C VAL A 108 11.28 -5.74 -19.41
N ASP A 109 10.31 -6.23 -20.19
CA ASP A 109 10.49 -6.41 -21.64
C ASP A 109 10.78 -5.07 -22.35
N MET A 110 10.23 -3.95 -21.86
CA MET A 110 10.41 -2.63 -22.46
C MET A 110 11.70 -1.95 -22.03
N ILE A 111 12.04 -1.98 -20.72
CA ILE A 111 13.18 -1.21 -20.18
C ILE A 111 14.44 -2.05 -19.99
N HIS A 112 14.35 -3.38 -20.18
CA HIS A 112 15.44 -4.33 -19.99
C HIS A 112 16.09 -4.24 -18.60
N ALA A 113 15.27 -4.00 -17.56
CA ALA A 113 15.76 -4.02 -16.19
C ALA A 113 16.19 -5.44 -15.81
N ASP A 114 17.38 -5.57 -15.23
CA ASP A 114 17.97 -6.84 -14.79
C ASP A 114 17.89 -7.04 -13.27
N ARG A 115 17.70 -5.96 -12.50
CA ARG A 115 17.73 -5.97 -11.03
C ARG A 115 16.64 -5.11 -10.42
N ILE A 116 16.21 -5.55 -9.22
CA ILE A 116 15.33 -4.79 -8.34
C ILE A 116 16.05 -4.49 -7.02
N ARG A 117 15.63 -3.41 -6.34
CA ARG A 117 16.21 -2.96 -5.08
C ARG A 117 15.22 -2.91 -3.91
N LEU A 118 13.90 -2.89 -4.20
CA LEU A 118 12.87 -2.85 -3.16
C LEU A 118 11.57 -3.41 -3.72
N ILE A 119 10.86 -4.16 -2.88
CA ILE A 119 9.45 -4.50 -3.06
C ILE A 119 8.70 -4.01 -1.83
N ASN A 120 7.66 -3.23 -2.05
CA ASN A 120 6.73 -2.78 -1.03
C ASN A 120 5.35 -3.37 -1.32
N LEU A 121 4.83 -4.19 -0.42
CA LEU A 121 3.47 -4.70 -0.48
C LEU A 121 2.67 -4.12 0.69
N GLN A 122 1.58 -3.44 0.36
CA GLN A 122 0.74 -2.72 1.30
C GLN A 122 -0.70 -3.18 1.19
N TYR A 123 -1.33 -3.43 2.32
CA TYR A 123 -2.76 -3.66 2.44
C TYR A 123 -3.39 -2.60 3.32
N ILE A 124 -4.46 -1.99 2.82
CA ILE A 124 -5.25 -0.98 3.52
C ILE A 124 -6.64 -1.57 3.76
N ASP A 125 -6.96 -1.83 5.02
CA ASP A 125 -8.24 -2.35 5.45
C ASP A 125 -9.02 -1.29 6.20
N ARG A 126 -10.30 -1.16 5.92
CA ARG A 126 -11.23 -0.35 6.69
C ARG A 126 -12.15 -1.27 7.48
N LEU A 127 -12.25 -1.01 8.76
CA LEU A 127 -13.14 -1.68 9.68
C LEU A 127 -14.12 -0.68 10.25
N ASP A 128 -15.41 -0.94 10.07
CA ASP A 128 -16.50 -0.11 10.58
C ASP A 128 -17.13 -0.80 11.81
N LEU A 129 -16.89 -0.24 13.00
CA LEU A 129 -17.37 -0.79 14.27
C LEU A 129 -18.78 -0.24 14.58
N PRO A 130 -19.79 -1.12 14.82
CA PRO A 130 -21.18 -0.71 15.00
C PRO A 130 -21.50 -0.22 16.41
N GLN A 131 -20.51 0.23 17.18
CA GLN A 131 -20.65 0.58 18.59
C GLN A 131 -20.06 1.95 18.91
N ARG A 132 -20.72 2.69 19.82
CA ARG A 132 -20.23 3.90 20.47
C ARG A 132 -20.75 4.00 21.91
N PRO A 133 -19.89 4.38 22.86
CA PRO A 133 -18.44 4.51 22.74
C PRO A 133 -17.79 3.15 22.46
N VAL A 134 -16.66 3.15 21.75
CA VAL A 134 -15.91 1.92 21.45
C VAL A 134 -15.02 1.60 22.65
N VAL A 135 -15.08 0.37 23.13
CA VAL A 135 -14.09 -0.20 24.06
C VAL A 135 -13.03 -0.91 23.20
N TRP A 136 -11.87 -0.29 23.03
CA TRP A 136 -10.87 -0.76 22.08
C TRP A 136 -10.40 -2.20 22.30
N SER A 137 -10.27 -2.63 23.56
CA SER A 137 -9.90 -4.02 23.91
C SER A 137 -10.90 -5.07 23.46
N ASP A 138 -12.14 -4.69 23.14
CA ASP A 138 -13.12 -5.61 22.58
C ASP A 138 -12.85 -5.92 21.09
N TRP A 139 -12.13 -5.04 20.39
CA TRP A 139 -11.95 -5.07 18.96
C TRP A 139 -10.51 -5.27 18.50
N LEU A 140 -9.54 -4.83 19.31
CA LEU A 140 -8.11 -4.88 19.02
C LEU A 140 -7.40 -5.79 20.02
N SER A 141 -6.54 -6.69 19.51
CA SER A 141 -5.77 -7.63 20.33
C SER A 141 -4.53 -6.99 20.98
N PHE A 142 -4.12 -5.80 20.54
CA PHE A 142 -2.98 -5.09 21.10
C PHE A 142 -3.43 -3.97 22.04
N PRO A 143 -2.67 -3.71 23.16
CA PRO A 143 -3.01 -2.65 24.08
C PRO A 143 -2.70 -1.28 23.48
N LEU A 144 -3.65 -0.35 23.57
CA LEU A 144 -3.34 1.06 23.32
C LEU A 144 -2.56 1.62 24.51
N PRO A 145 -1.48 2.39 24.29
CA PRO A 145 -0.67 2.98 25.37
C PRO A 145 -1.38 4.19 26.01
N VAL A 146 -2.55 3.93 26.62
CA VAL A 146 -3.35 4.97 27.28
C VAL A 146 -3.06 4.90 28.79
N PRO A 147 -2.75 6.04 29.46
CA PRO A 147 -2.62 6.07 30.91
C PRO A 147 -3.87 5.52 31.61
N LYS A 148 -3.69 4.79 32.73
CA LYS A 148 -4.81 4.17 33.46
C LYS A 148 -5.89 5.15 33.94
N SER A 149 -5.53 6.43 34.09
CA SER A 149 -6.44 7.50 34.48
C SER A 149 -7.32 7.99 33.31
N ILE A 150 -7.04 7.59 32.09
CA ILE A 150 -7.81 7.99 30.89
C ILE A 150 -8.66 6.78 30.47
N PRO A 151 -9.98 6.96 30.31
CA PRO A 151 -10.83 5.87 29.83
C PRO A 151 -10.34 5.33 28.49
N ASN A 152 -10.16 4.01 28.39
CA ASN A 152 -9.81 3.34 27.13
C ASN A 152 -11.05 3.14 26.24
N THR A 153 -11.85 4.19 26.11
CA THR A 153 -13.12 4.19 25.37
C THR A 153 -13.26 5.41 24.50
N GLY A 154 -13.66 5.20 23.25
CA GLY A 154 -13.88 6.28 22.30
C GLY A 154 -12.60 7.01 21.92
N GLY A 155 -12.75 8.21 21.39
CA GLY A 155 -11.65 9.07 21.01
C GLY A 155 -10.97 8.68 19.68
N MET A 156 -10.11 9.59 19.24
CA MET A 156 -9.26 9.36 18.05
C MET A 156 -7.88 8.93 18.50
N PHE A 157 -7.31 7.93 17.83
CA PHE A 157 -5.91 7.55 18.03
C PHE A 157 -5.23 7.24 16.70
N LYS A 158 -3.91 7.27 16.74
CA LYS A 158 -3.03 6.72 15.72
C LYS A 158 -1.95 5.93 16.40
N SER A 159 -1.80 4.67 16.03
CA SER A 159 -0.73 3.79 16.48
C SER A 159 0.12 3.39 15.30
N HIS A 160 1.44 3.34 15.47
CA HIS A 160 2.38 2.95 14.43
C HIS A 160 3.45 2.03 15.03
N PHE A 161 3.66 0.90 14.39
CA PHE A 161 4.68 -0.09 14.75
C PHE A 161 5.55 -0.35 13.54
N GLN A 162 6.85 -0.49 13.75
CA GLN A 162 7.77 -0.91 12.71
C GLN A 162 8.79 -1.86 13.31
N GLN A 163 9.04 -2.97 12.62
CA GLN A 163 9.99 -3.99 13.07
C GLN A 163 10.60 -4.75 11.90
N HIS A 164 11.82 -5.23 12.09
CA HIS A 164 12.40 -6.22 11.18
C HIS A 164 11.83 -7.60 11.46
N LEU A 165 11.29 -8.27 10.43
CA LEU A 165 10.94 -9.69 10.47
C LEU A 165 12.17 -10.54 10.15
N GLU A 166 12.97 -10.08 9.18
CA GLU A 166 14.23 -10.67 8.74
C GLU A 166 15.23 -9.54 8.49
N SER A 167 16.48 -9.88 8.18
CA SER A 167 17.53 -8.88 7.93
C SER A 167 17.21 -7.91 6.78
N ASP A 168 16.45 -8.40 5.79
CA ASP A 168 16.06 -7.68 4.57
C ASP A 168 14.55 -7.43 4.45
N ILE A 169 13.75 -7.82 5.46
CA ILE A 169 12.30 -7.63 5.50
C ILE A 169 11.89 -6.80 6.71
N VAL A 170 11.19 -5.71 6.46
CA VAL A 170 10.62 -4.82 7.47
C VAL A 170 9.10 -4.85 7.36
N VAL A 171 8.41 -4.94 8.49
CA VAL A 171 6.98 -4.71 8.59
C VAL A 171 6.70 -3.37 9.27
N ALA A 172 5.74 -2.63 8.74
CA ALA A 172 5.19 -1.43 9.36
C ALA A 172 3.67 -1.55 9.41
N ILE A 173 3.09 -1.29 10.58
CA ILE A 173 1.65 -1.36 10.81
C ILE A 173 1.20 -0.02 11.35
N THR A 174 0.21 0.58 10.70
CA THR A 174 -0.44 1.80 11.19
C THR A 174 -1.91 1.52 11.40
N VAL A 175 -2.42 1.78 12.60
CA VAL A 175 -3.85 1.74 12.90
C VAL A 175 -4.29 3.15 13.27
N VAL A 176 -5.33 3.65 12.60
CA VAL A 176 -5.83 5.00 12.82
C VAL A 176 -7.35 5.03 12.80
N THR A 177 -7.93 5.78 13.75
CA THR A 177 -9.35 6.12 13.72
C THR A 177 -9.61 7.20 12.67
N LEU A 178 -10.63 7.01 11.84
CA LEU A 178 -11.07 8.04 10.92
C LEU A 178 -11.91 9.11 11.64
N PRO A 179 -11.92 10.36 11.14
CA PRO A 179 -12.88 11.36 11.56
C PRO A 179 -14.31 10.82 11.44
N GLN A 180 -15.14 11.23 12.37
CA GLN A 180 -16.51 10.73 12.49
C GLN A 180 -17.38 11.20 11.32
N GLU A 181 -17.87 10.23 10.52
CA GLU A 181 -18.86 10.51 9.47
C GLU A 181 -20.30 10.35 9.99
N SER A 182 -20.51 9.62 11.10
CA SER A 182 -21.81 9.42 11.72
C SER A 182 -21.70 9.09 13.22
N ASP A 183 -22.80 9.29 13.97
CA ASP A 183 -22.86 8.98 15.40
C ASP A 183 -23.03 7.47 15.70
N LYS A 184 -23.16 6.63 14.67
CA LYS A 184 -23.45 5.20 14.83
C LYS A 184 -22.26 4.28 14.58
N VAL A 185 -21.24 4.76 13.90
CA VAL A 185 -20.12 3.96 13.44
C VAL A 185 -18.81 4.61 13.78
N THR A 186 -17.86 3.84 14.26
CA THR A 186 -16.46 4.25 14.40
C THR A 186 -15.64 3.49 13.38
N SER A 187 -14.97 4.20 12.48
CA SER A 187 -14.16 3.59 11.42
C SER A 187 -12.69 3.59 11.78
N LEU A 188 -12.04 2.46 11.53
CA LEU A 188 -10.59 2.27 11.64
C LEU A 188 -10.00 2.00 10.26
N ILE A 189 -8.80 2.49 10.05
CA ILE A 189 -7.92 2.05 8.95
C ILE A 189 -6.78 1.26 9.55
N PHE A 190 -6.57 0.07 9.03
CA PHE A 190 -5.36 -0.72 9.20
C PHE A 190 -4.55 -0.59 7.93
N ASN A 191 -3.33 -0.15 8.06
CA ASN A 191 -2.38 -0.07 6.96
C ASN A 191 -1.18 -0.93 7.32
N THR A 192 -1.09 -2.10 6.70
CA THR A 192 0.00 -3.06 6.88
C THR A 192 0.91 -3.02 5.66
N ILE A 193 2.18 -2.75 5.87
CA ILE A 193 3.21 -2.64 4.85
C ILE A 193 4.29 -3.67 5.17
N VAL A 194 4.65 -4.51 4.21
CA VAL A 194 5.82 -5.38 4.26
C VAL A 194 6.76 -4.98 3.15
N VAL A 195 7.99 -4.67 3.50
CA VAL A 195 9.03 -4.19 2.58
C VAL A 195 10.20 -5.15 2.57
N TRP A 196 10.53 -5.66 1.40
CA TRP A 196 11.84 -6.23 1.14
C TRP A 196 12.77 -5.13 0.59
N ASN A 197 13.97 -5.05 1.14
CA ASN A 197 15.00 -4.09 0.71
C ASN A 197 16.33 -4.82 0.50
N GLY A 198 16.87 -4.75 -0.71
CA GLY A 198 18.09 -5.48 -1.05
C GLY A 198 18.54 -5.21 -2.48
N SER A 199 19.18 -6.20 -3.08
CA SER A 199 19.54 -6.19 -4.50
C SER A 199 19.42 -7.61 -5.04
N ALA A 200 18.45 -7.85 -5.92
CA ALA A 200 18.18 -9.15 -6.49
C ALA A 200 18.03 -9.09 -8.02
N ALA A 201 18.23 -10.21 -8.68
CA ALA A 201 17.91 -10.34 -10.10
C ALA A 201 16.39 -10.22 -10.29
N ILE A 202 15.97 -9.72 -11.45
CA ILE A 202 14.54 -9.58 -11.77
C ILE A 202 13.81 -10.91 -11.74
N ASP A 203 14.49 -12.01 -12.12
CA ASP A 203 13.93 -13.37 -12.12
C ASP A 203 13.61 -13.88 -10.71
N ASP A 204 14.22 -13.33 -9.66
CA ASP A 204 13.90 -13.64 -8.27
C ASP A 204 12.65 -12.91 -7.75
N CYS A 205 12.16 -11.92 -8.49
CA CYS A 205 11.04 -11.08 -8.07
C CYS A 205 9.79 -11.88 -7.69
N PRO A 206 9.36 -12.91 -8.45
CA PRO A 206 8.20 -13.73 -8.07
C PRO A 206 8.34 -14.38 -6.69
N LYS A 207 9.52 -14.90 -6.35
CA LYS A 207 9.80 -15.49 -5.05
C LYS A 207 9.82 -14.45 -3.93
N LEU A 208 10.37 -13.28 -4.20
CA LEU A 208 10.40 -12.18 -3.23
C LEU A 208 9.00 -11.60 -2.98
N LEU A 209 8.13 -11.58 -4.00
CA LEU A 209 6.73 -11.19 -3.85
C LEU A 209 5.97 -12.12 -2.88
N GLU A 210 6.19 -13.43 -2.94
CA GLU A 210 5.61 -14.35 -1.95
C GLU A 210 6.17 -14.07 -0.55
N ARG A 211 7.48 -13.86 -0.40
CA ARG A 211 8.09 -13.54 0.91
C ARG A 211 7.52 -12.28 1.57
N VAL A 212 7.18 -11.25 0.80
CA VAL A 212 6.55 -10.04 1.37
C VAL A 212 5.05 -10.20 1.57
N HIS A 213 4.39 -11.14 0.85
CA HIS A 213 2.97 -11.41 1.02
C HIS A 213 2.68 -12.31 2.23
N ASP A 214 3.46 -13.37 2.42
CA ASP A 214 3.19 -14.43 3.41
C ASP A 214 2.92 -13.92 4.84
N PRO A 215 3.59 -12.88 5.36
CA PRO A 215 3.31 -12.37 6.70
C PRO A 215 1.94 -11.66 6.85
N HIS A 216 1.39 -11.09 5.78
CA HIS A 216 0.23 -10.20 5.87
C HIS A 216 -1.03 -10.82 6.49
N PRO A 217 -1.48 -12.04 6.09
CA PRO A 217 -2.70 -12.62 6.67
C PRO A 217 -2.55 -12.85 8.17
N GLY A 218 -1.43 -13.42 8.62
CA GLY A 218 -1.17 -13.67 10.04
C GLY A 218 -1.11 -12.38 10.87
N ILE A 219 -0.42 -11.37 10.38
CA ILE A 219 -0.33 -10.05 11.04
C ILE A 219 -1.72 -9.45 11.21
N PHE A 220 -2.56 -9.46 10.17
CA PHE A 220 -3.89 -8.89 10.24
C PHE A 220 -4.77 -9.62 11.27
N ASP A 221 -4.76 -10.95 11.24
CA ASP A 221 -5.53 -11.77 12.17
C ASP A 221 -5.09 -11.56 13.63
N GLU A 222 -3.79 -11.42 13.90
CA GLU A 222 -3.25 -11.17 15.23
C GLU A 222 -3.61 -9.78 15.79
N LEU A 223 -3.87 -8.80 14.93
CA LEU A 223 -4.29 -7.45 15.36
C LEU A 223 -5.73 -7.39 15.85
N LEU A 224 -6.55 -8.38 15.50
CA LEU A 224 -7.99 -8.40 15.73
C LEU A 224 -8.37 -9.38 16.83
N THR A 225 -9.37 -9.00 17.64
CA THR A 225 -9.98 -9.96 18.57
C THR A 225 -10.86 -10.96 17.83
N PRO A 226 -11.19 -12.13 18.44
CA PRO A 226 -12.15 -13.07 17.87
C PRO A 226 -13.50 -12.41 17.52
N LYS A 227 -13.96 -11.49 18.37
CA LYS A 227 -15.20 -10.71 18.11
C LYS A 227 -15.13 -9.91 16.80
N THR A 228 -13.96 -9.33 16.51
CA THR A 228 -13.74 -8.57 15.27
C THR A 228 -13.67 -9.49 14.07
N GLN A 229 -12.99 -10.64 14.21
CA GLN A 229 -12.91 -11.64 13.14
C GLN A 229 -14.30 -12.20 12.80
N GLU A 230 -15.15 -12.49 13.78
CA GLU A 230 -16.53 -12.90 13.56
C GLU A 230 -17.36 -11.84 12.81
N LEU A 231 -17.17 -10.55 13.16
CA LEU A 231 -17.81 -9.44 12.46
C LEU A 231 -17.44 -9.41 10.97
N LEU A 232 -16.15 -9.60 10.66
CA LEU A 232 -15.65 -9.61 9.28
C LEU A 232 -16.16 -10.82 8.49
N CYS A 233 -16.20 -12.02 9.07
CA CYS A 233 -16.74 -13.21 8.44
C CYS A 233 -18.24 -13.07 8.10
N GLY A 234 -19.00 -12.32 8.92
CA GLY A 234 -20.41 -12.02 8.66
C GLY A 234 -20.64 -11.10 7.45
N TYR A 235 -19.67 -10.28 7.05
CA TYR A 235 -19.74 -9.43 5.86
C TYR A 235 -19.43 -10.16 4.54
N GLU A 236 -18.73 -11.30 4.59
CA GLU A 236 -18.43 -12.10 3.39
C GLU A 236 -19.59 -12.98 2.94
N SER A 237 -20.65 -13.08 3.75
CA SER A 237 -21.79 -13.98 3.56
C SER A 237 -23.04 -13.33 2.96
N VAL A 238 -22.95 -12.06 2.51
CA VAL A 238 -24.09 -11.31 1.94
C VAL A 238 -23.84 -10.91 0.49
#